data_337fef5aa735313871f1972dda98e883
#
_entry.id   337fef5aa735313871f1972dda98e883
#
_cell.length_a   1.000
_cell.length_b   1.000
_cell.length_c   1.000
_cell.angle_alpha   90.00
_cell.angle_beta   90.00
_cell.angle_gamma   90.00
#
_symmetry.space_group_name_H-M   'P 1'
#
loop_
_entity.id
_entity.type
_entity.pdbx_description
1 polymer ?
#
loop_
_entity_poly.entity_id
_entity_poly.type
_entity_poly.pdbx_seq_one_letter_code
_entity_poly.pdbx_strand_id
1 'polypeptide(L)'
;MSILAVIPVRMGSSRFPGKPLKKINGIPMVQRVIENCTKSKLITNLVTATCDNEIFKFVNSIQKEVVMTSKKHTRASDRVCEAVKILEKRKKRKYKIVVMIQGDEPMITGKMIDTALQPMMRDKSINVINLMGPIISKKELLNNNTIKVVCDKKMNSIYFSRSVIPNFKKFKKNYFFKQVCVIPFKRDFLFKYSSLKETKLEKAESIDMLRVIENNFKVKLVKISNYTHAVDNLKDLKFVEKLI
;
A
#
# COMPACT_ATOMS: atom_id res chain seq x y z
N MET A 1 14.87 7.44 14.27
CA MET A 1 14.99 6.95 12.87
C MET A 1 14.00 7.75 12.02
N SER A 2 14.35 8.28 10.84
CA SER A 2 13.43 9.09 10.03
C SER A 2 12.61 8.20 9.09
N ILE A 3 11.28 8.16 9.30
CA ILE A 3 10.33 7.31 8.55
C ILE A 3 9.28 8.21 7.92
N LEU A 4 9.19 8.20 6.59
CA LEU A 4 8.18 8.93 5.84
C LEU A 4 7.07 7.97 5.38
N ALA A 5 5.84 8.24 5.74
CA ALA A 5 4.69 7.60 5.09
C ALA A 5 4.21 8.47 3.92
N VAL A 6 3.97 7.85 2.79
CA VAL A 6 3.43 8.49 1.58
C VAL A 6 2.15 7.78 1.18
N ILE A 7 1.07 8.55 1.03
CA ILE A 7 -0.22 8.07 0.54
C ILE A 7 -0.40 8.52 -0.91
N PRO A 8 -0.07 7.69 -1.91
CA PRO A 8 -0.31 8.02 -3.31
C PRO A 8 -1.81 7.91 -3.62
N VAL A 9 -2.40 8.97 -4.19
CA VAL A 9 -3.82 9.02 -4.56
C VAL A 9 -4.01 9.76 -5.87
N ARG A 10 -5.04 9.35 -6.65
CA ARG A 10 -5.46 10.04 -7.87
C ARG A 10 -6.96 9.88 -8.09
N MET A 11 -7.57 10.86 -8.76
CA MET A 11 -8.99 10.82 -9.13
C MET A 11 -9.29 9.78 -10.22
N GLY A 12 -8.32 9.56 -11.12
CA GLY A 12 -8.45 8.69 -12.28
C GLY A 12 -8.44 7.20 -11.93
N SER A 13 -9.54 6.71 -11.38
CA SER A 13 -9.82 5.28 -11.21
C SER A 13 -10.87 4.87 -12.25
N SER A 14 -10.53 3.96 -13.16
CA SER A 14 -11.48 3.48 -14.19
C SER A 14 -12.70 2.77 -13.59
N ARG A 15 -12.51 2.00 -12.53
CA ARG A 15 -13.57 1.23 -11.85
C ARG A 15 -14.42 2.06 -10.88
N PHE A 16 -13.86 3.14 -10.34
CA PHE A 16 -14.54 3.98 -9.34
C PHE A 16 -14.00 5.41 -9.40
N PRO A 17 -14.47 6.24 -10.37
CA PRO A 17 -14.03 7.63 -10.52
C PRO A 17 -14.25 8.45 -9.25
N GLY A 18 -13.28 9.30 -8.92
CA GLY A 18 -13.35 10.13 -7.71
C GLY A 18 -13.21 9.37 -6.40
N LYS A 19 -12.80 8.10 -6.45
CA LYS A 19 -12.65 7.20 -5.31
C LYS A 19 -12.08 7.84 -4.05
N PRO A 20 -10.96 8.57 -4.07
CA PRO A 20 -10.35 9.14 -2.86
C PRO A 20 -11.25 10.09 -2.07
N LEU A 21 -12.13 10.82 -2.75
CA LEU A 21 -13.05 11.78 -2.12
C LEU A 21 -14.45 11.19 -1.82
N LYS A 22 -14.72 9.95 -2.20
CA LYS A 22 -15.95 9.27 -1.82
C LYS A 22 -15.99 9.06 -0.32
N LYS A 23 -17.14 9.35 0.28
CA LYS A 23 -17.35 9.28 1.73
C LYS A 23 -17.66 7.85 2.17
N ILE A 24 -17.07 7.47 3.28
CA ILE A 24 -17.37 6.25 4.05
C ILE A 24 -17.86 6.74 5.41
N ASN A 25 -19.14 6.52 5.76
CA ASN A 25 -19.76 7.06 6.96
C ASN A 25 -19.48 8.58 7.13
N GLY A 26 -19.75 9.36 6.09
CA GLY A 26 -19.61 10.82 6.10
C GLY A 26 -18.19 11.38 5.90
N ILE A 27 -17.12 10.57 6.03
CA ILE A 27 -15.71 11.00 5.95
C ILE A 27 -15.10 10.56 4.63
N PRO A 28 -14.46 11.45 3.83
CA PRO A 28 -13.76 11.07 2.62
C PRO A 28 -12.71 9.98 2.86
N MET A 29 -12.62 9.01 1.94
CA MET A 29 -11.77 7.85 2.11
C MET A 29 -10.30 8.21 2.32
N VAL A 30 -9.76 9.17 1.57
CA VAL A 30 -8.38 9.63 1.74
C VAL A 30 -8.15 10.24 3.13
N GLN A 31 -9.13 10.95 3.70
CA GLN A 31 -9.04 11.50 5.05
C GLN A 31 -8.97 10.38 6.09
N ARG A 32 -9.79 9.34 5.97
CA ARG A 32 -9.72 8.16 6.86
C ARG A 32 -8.35 7.49 6.84
N VAL A 33 -7.79 7.31 5.65
CA VAL A 33 -6.44 6.73 5.53
C VAL A 33 -5.40 7.63 6.20
N ILE A 34 -5.46 8.94 5.98
CA ILE A 34 -4.57 9.92 6.62
C ILE A 34 -4.69 9.84 8.15
N GLU A 35 -5.90 9.94 8.69
CA GLU A 35 -6.16 9.91 10.13
C GLU A 35 -5.70 8.60 10.77
N ASN A 36 -5.89 7.47 10.11
CA ASN A 36 -5.41 6.19 10.60
C ASN A 36 -3.88 6.08 10.56
N CYS A 37 -3.23 6.66 9.53
CA CYS A 37 -1.78 6.73 9.45
C CYS A 37 -1.16 7.61 10.56
N THR A 38 -1.81 8.71 10.95
CA THR A 38 -1.32 9.59 12.03
C THR A 38 -1.30 8.90 13.40
N LYS A 39 -2.02 7.79 13.57
CA LYS A 39 -2.02 6.99 14.80
C LYS A 39 -0.82 6.03 14.92
N SER A 40 0.03 5.95 13.89
CA SER A 40 1.31 5.19 13.97
C SER A 40 2.29 5.90 14.91
N LYS A 41 2.94 5.12 15.77
CA LYS A 41 3.96 5.63 16.70
C LYS A 41 5.35 5.74 16.07
N LEU A 42 5.57 5.11 14.91
CA LEU A 42 6.88 5.01 14.26
C LEU A 42 7.04 5.98 13.08
N ILE A 43 5.95 6.41 12.45
CA ILE A 43 5.99 7.41 11.38
C ILE A 43 6.44 8.76 11.93
N THR A 44 7.47 9.35 11.31
CA THR A 44 7.95 10.70 11.69
C THR A 44 7.35 11.80 10.83
N ASN A 45 6.96 11.47 9.60
CA ASN A 45 6.28 12.37 8.67
C ASN A 45 5.28 11.59 7.82
N LEU A 46 4.18 12.25 7.51
CA LEU A 46 3.12 11.73 6.65
C LEU A 46 2.83 12.76 5.56
N VAL A 47 2.72 12.31 4.31
CA VAL A 47 2.35 13.16 3.18
C VAL A 47 1.40 12.44 2.23
N THR A 48 0.44 13.17 1.70
CA THR A 48 -0.37 12.72 0.57
C THR A 48 0.29 13.17 -0.74
N ALA A 49 0.41 12.26 -1.70
CA ALA A 49 0.99 12.53 -3.01
C ALA A 49 -0.08 12.39 -4.10
N THR A 50 -0.35 13.47 -4.82
CA THR A 50 -1.41 13.49 -5.84
C THR A 50 -1.01 14.28 -7.08
N CYS A 51 -1.66 14.03 -8.21
CA CYS A 51 -1.57 14.86 -9.42
C CYS A 51 -2.86 15.65 -9.67
N ASP A 52 -3.82 15.59 -8.76
CA ASP A 52 -5.15 16.17 -8.95
C ASP A 52 -5.38 17.35 -8.00
N ASN A 53 -5.76 18.50 -8.56
CA ASN A 53 -5.99 19.72 -7.80
C ASN A 53 -7.11 19.59 -6.76
N GLU A 54 -8.14 18.79 -7.05
CA GLU A 54 -9.25 18.56 -6.13
C GLU A 54 -8.77 17.87 -4.84
N ILE A 55 -7.96 16.82 -4.99
CA ILE A 55 -7.37 16.11 -3.83
C ILE A 55 -6.41 17.03 -3.09
N PHE A 56 -5.58 17.78 -3.84
CA PHE A 56 -4.64 18.72 -3.24
C PHE A 56 -5.36 19.76 -2.38
N LYS A 57 -6.37 20.43 -2.94
CA LYS A 57 -7.18 21.43 -2.21
C LYS A 57 -7.85 20.82 -0.99
N PHE A 58 -8.46 19.63 -1.14
CA PHE A 58 -9.12 18.94 -0.03
C PHE A 58 -8.13 18.60 1.09
N VAL A 59 -6.98 17.97 0.80
CA VAL A 59 -6.01 17.57 1.84
C VAL A 59 -5.43 18.80 2.54
N ASN A 60 -5.19 19.88 1.78
CA ASN A 60 -4.73 21.15 2.35
C ASN A 60 -5.80 21.79 3.25
N SER A 61 -7.09 21.75 2.88
CA SER A 61 -8.18 22.31 3.70
C SER A 61 -8.35 21.63 5.06
N ILE A 62 -7.98 20.35 5.15
CA ILE A 62 -7.93 19.61 6.43
C ILE A 62 -6.56 19.72 7.13
N GLN A 63 -5.73 20.68 6.73
CA GLN A 63 -4.42 20.99 7.31
C GLN A 63 -3.47 19.78 7.37
N LYS A 64 -3.45 18.96 6.32
CA LYS A 64 -2.52 17.82 6.18
C LYS A 64 -1.50 18.07 5.07
N GLU A 65 -0.28 17.54 5.26
CA GLU A 65 0.80 17.72 4.29
C GLU A 65 0.46 17.03 2.97
N VAL A 66 0.56 17.76 1.88
CA VAL A 66 0.29 17.27 0.53
C VAL A 66 1.34 17.81 -0.45
N VAL A 67 1.69 16.99 -1.44
CA VAL A 67 2.58 17.38 -2.55
C VAL A 67 1.94 17.07 -3.88
N MET A 68 2.11 18.00 -4.80
CA MET A 68 1.76 17.80 -6.20
C MET A 68 2.85 17.01 -6.89
N THR A 69 2.46 15.99 -7.66
CA THR A 69 3.34 15.11 -8.42
C THR A 69 2.91 15.04 -9.88
N SER A 70 3.76 14.55 -10.75
CA SER A 70 3.48 14.45 -12.19
C SER A 70 2.24 13.59 -12.48
N LYS A 71 1.45 14.00 -13.48
CA LYS A 71 0.37 13.22 -14.08
C LYS A 71 0.87 12.00 -14.86
N LYS A 72 2.15 11.99 -15.27
CA LYS A 72 2.76 10.93 -16.08
C LYS A 72 2.95 9.60 -15.32
N HIS A 73 2.90 9.63 -13.97
CA HIS A 73 3.06 8.41 -13.19
C HIS A 73 1.87 7.47 -13.34
N THR A 74 2.12 6.30 -13.89
CA THR A 74 1.14 5.21 -14.02
C THR A 74 1.11 4.35 -12.76
N ARG A 75 2.25 4.19 -12.08
CA ARG A 75 2.41 3.40 -10.87
C ARG A 75 2.42 4.26 -9.59
N ALA A 76 1.87 3.70 -8.52
CA ALA A 76 1.86 4.34 -7.21
C ALA A 76 3.28 4.55 -6.67
N SER A 77 4.16 3.57 -6.88
CA SER A 77 5.56 3.61 -6.46
C SER A 77 6.36 4.76 -7.08
N ASP A 78 6.14 5.08 -8.36
CA ASP A 78 6.82 6.20 -9.01
C ASP A 78 6.37 7.54 -8.44
N ARG A 79 5.07 7.68 -8.16
CA ARG A 79 4.51 8.86 -7.47
C ARG A 79 5.11 9.01 -6.07
N VAL A 80 5.27 7.91 -5.34
CA VAL A 80 5.93 7.91 -4.03
C VAL A 80 7.37 8.38 -4.15
N CYS A 81 8.14 7.90 -5.13
CA CYS A 81 9.52 8.32 -5.36
C CYS A 81 9.63 9.83 -5.61
N GLU A 82 8.76 10.39 -6.44
CA GLU A 82 8.74 11.83 -6.70
C GLU A 82 8.39 12.62 -5.43
N ALA A 83 7.38 12.19 -4.68
CA ALA A 83 6.99 12.82 -3.42
C ALA A 83 8.15 12.84 -2.41
N VAL A 84 8.90 11.74 -2.30
CA VAL A 84 10.11 11.65 -1.45
C VAL A 84 11.14 12.70 -1.88
N LYS A 85 11.46 12.80 -3.19
CA LYS A 85 12.41 13.79 -3.72
C LYS A 85 12.01 15.23 -3.39
N ILE A 86 10.73 15.56 -3.59
CA ILE A 86 10.17 16.88 -3.29
C ILE A 86 10.33 17.21 -1.81
N LEU A 87 9.96 16.28 -0.92
CA LEU A 87 10.04 16.50 0.52
C LEU A 87 11.47 16.57 1.04
N GLU A 88 12.36 15.70 0.56
CA GLU A 88 13.77 15.73 0.96
C GLU A 88 14.43 17.07 0.56
N LYS A 89 14.12 17.59 -0.65
CA LYS A 89 14.59 18.92 -1.09
C LYS A 89 14.00 20.03 -0.21
N ARG A 90 12.68 20.00 0.06
CA ARG A 90 11.99 21.01 0.86
C ARG A 90 12.47 21.04 2.32
N LYS A 91 12.64 19.86 2.92
CA LYS A 91 13.01 19.73 4.34
C LYS A 91 14.52 19.61 4.57
N LYS A 92 15.34 19.67 3.52
CA LYS A 92 16.81 19.56 3.55
C LYS A 92 17.30 18.34 4.37
N ARG A 93 16.58 17.22 4.31
CA ARG A 93 16.93 15.98 5.04
C ARG A 93 16.53 14.75 4.24
N LYS A 94 17.24 13.63 4.44
CA LYS A 94 16.92 12.33 3.86
C LYS A 94 16.14 11.45 4.86
N TYR A 95 15.21 10.66 4.35
CA TYR A 95 14.53 9.63 5.12
C TYR A 95 15.31 8.31 5.04
N LYS A 96 15.20 7.47 6.07
CA LYS A 96 15.81 6.13 6.06
C LYS A 96 14.84 5.08 5.52
N ILE A 97 13.58 5.20 5.87
CA ILE A 97 12.50 4.31 5.43
C ILE A 97 11.38 5.15 4.83
N VAL A 98 10.79 4.63 3.76
CA VAL A 98 9.59 5.17 3.12
C VAL A 98 8.51 4.11 3.16
N VAL A 99 7.36 4.42 3.72
CA VAL A 99 6.20 3.52 3.73
C VAL A 99 5.20 3.99 2.70
N MET A 100 5.00 3.21 1.65
CA MET A 100 3.89 3.41 0.73
C MET A 100 2.61 2.82 1.34
N ILE A 101 1.55 3.63 1.44
CA ILE A 101 0.24 3.20 1.95
C ILE A 101 -0.78 3.62 0.91
N GLN A 102 -1.47 2.66 0.28
CA GLN A 102 -2.43 3.01 -0.74
C GLN A 102 -3.66 3.70 -0.15
N GLY A 103 -4.13 4.75 -0.84
CA GLY A 103 -5.24 5.60 -0.40
C GLY A 103 -6.62 4.93 -0.48
N ASP A 104 -6.69 3.68 -0.90
CA ASP A 104 -7.90 2.85 -0.96
C ASP A 104 -7.99 1.78 0.13
N GLU A 105 -7.15 1.88 1.15
CA GLU A 105 -7.09 0.97 2.30
C GLU A 105 -7.65 1.65 3.58
N PRO A 106 -8.93 2.00 3.65
CA PRO A 106 -9.49 2.79 4.76
C PRO A 106 -9.51 2.06 6.12
N MET A 107 -9.29 0.75 6.13
CA MET A 107 -9.26 -0.07 7.34
C MET A 107 -7.84 -0.26 7.93
N ILE A 108 -6.80 0.32 7.31
CA ILE A 108 -5.44 0.31 7.86
C ILE A 108 -5.42 1.05 9.20
N THR A 109 -4.67 0.53 10.16
CA THR A 109 -4.47 1.18 11.46
C THR A 109 -3.01 1.54 11.69
N GLY A 110 -2.75 2.51 12.56
CA GLY A 110 -1.38 2.85 12.97
C GLY A 110 -0.60 1.64 13.51
N LYS A 111 -1.27 0.76 14.26
CA LYS A 111 -0.66 -0.49 14.77
C LYS A 111 -0.22 -1.45 13.65
N MET A 112 -1.00 -1.56 12.56
CA MET A 112 -0.60 -2.38 11.41
C MET A 112 0.65 -1.82 10.72
N ILE A 113 0.73 -0.49 10.59
CA ILE A 113 1.89 0.19 10.02
C ILE A 113 3.12 -0.03 10.90
N ASP A 114 2.98 0.14 12.21
CA ASP A 114 4.07 -0.10 13.17
C ASP A 114 4.54 -1.57 13.10
N THR A 115 3.60 -2.51 13.01
CA THR A 115 3.92 -3.95 12.85
C THR A 115 4.70 -4.21 11.57
N ALA A 116 4.35 -3.56 10.45
CA ALA A 116 5.08 -3.68 9.20
C ALA A 116 6.52 -3.15 9.29
N LEU A 117 6.76 -2.12 10.09
CA LEU A 117 8.06 -1.47 10.21
C LEU A 117 9.04 -2.22 11.11
N GLN A 118 8.55 -2.94 12.13
CA GLN A 118 9.40 -3.57 13.15
C GLN A 118 10.51 -4.47 12.59
N PRO A 119 10.27 -5.39 11.62
CA PRO A 119 11.36 -6.24 11.13
C PRO A 119 12.47 -5.45 10.44
N MET A 120 12.14 -4.41 9.68
CA MET A 120 13.14 -3.56 9.00
C MET A 120 13.97 -2.73 9.98
N MET A 121 13.42 -2.43 11.16
CA MET A 121 14.15 -1.74 12.22
C MET A 121 15.17 -2.67 12.91
N ARG A 122 14.87 -3.98 13.00
CA ARG A 122 15.71 -4.99 13.63
C ARG A 122 16.75 -5.58 12.68
N ASP A 123 16.35 -5.79 11.42
CA ASP A 123 17.20 -6.39 10.39
C ASP A 123 17.46 -5.42 9.25
N LYS A 124 18.70 -4.91 9.20
CA LYS A 124 19.15 -3.97 8.16
C LYS A 124 19.30 -4.63 6.77
N SER A 125 19.22 -5.95 6.63
CA SER A 125 19.27 -6.62 5.34
C SER A 125 17.96 -6.55 4.57
N ILE A 126 16.82 -6.34 5.25
CA ILE A 126 15.49 -6.25 4.64
C ILE A 126 15.36 -4.94 3.84
N ASN A 127 15.13 -5.06 2.55
CA ASN A 127 15.00 -3.91 1.63
C ASN A 127 13.56 -3.45 1.43
N VAL A 128 12.61 -4.40 1.43
CA VAL A 128 11.18 -4.14 1.26
C VAL A 128 10.35 -5.12 2.07
N ILE A 129 9.27 -4.62 2.63
CA ILE A 129 8.26 -5.41 3.35
C ILE A 129 6.91 -5.20 2.67
N ASN A 130 6.07 -6.23 2.68
CA ASN A 130 4.66 -6.11 2.36
C ASN A 130 3.83 -6.75 3.47
N LEU A 131 2.78 -6.05 3.93
CA LEU A 131 1.82 -6.68 4.83
C LEU A 131 1.00 -7.74 4.11
N MET A 132 0.66 -8.81 4.84
CA MET A 132 -0.34 -9.78 4.39
C MET A 132 -1.41 -9.98 5.47
N GLY A 133 -2.66 -9.99 5.03
CA GLY A 133 -3.84 -10.20 5.87
C GLY A 133 -4.58 -11.49 5.53
N PRO A 134 -5.46 -11.98 6.42
CA PRO A 134 -6.24 -13.19 6.18
C PRO A 134 -7.29 -12.96 5.09
N ILE A 135 -7.53 -13.98 4.27
CA ILE A 135 -8.73 -14.11 3.44
C ILE A 135 -9.78 -14.87 4.25
N ILE A 136 -10.94 -14.25 4.46
CA ILE A 136 -11.94 -14.76 5.40
C ILE A 136 -13.12 -15.49 4.75
N SER A 137 -13.25 -15.43 3.41
CA SER A 137 -14.32 -16.09 2.68
C SER A 137 -13.88 -16.67 1.33
N LYS A 138 -14.59 -17.72 0.87
CA LYS A 138 -14.37 -18.26 -0.48
C LYS A 138 -14.63 -17.21 -1.58
N LYS A 139 -15.63 -16.35 -1.38
CA LYS A 139 -15.95 -15.25 -2.32
C LYS A 139 -14.76 -14.29 -2.48
N GLU A 140 -14.12 -13.91 -1.38
CA GLU A 140 -12.93 -13.06 -1.40
C GLU A 140 -11.74 -13.77 -2.06
N LEU A 141 -11.54 -15.07 -1.78
CA LEU A 141 -10.47 -15.87 -2.40
C LEU A 141 -10.61 -15.93 -3.94
N LEU A 142 -11.84 -16.07 -4.44
CA LEU A 142 -12.13 -16.15 -5.86
C LEU A 142 -12.15 -14.77 -6.56
N ASN A 143 -12.10 -13.67 -5.81
CA ASN A 143 -12.12 -12.33 -6.37
C ASN A 143 -10.72 -11.98 -6.97
N ASN A 144 -10.67 -11.69 -8.27
CA ASN A 144 -9.42 -11.29 -8.96
C ASN A 144 -8.87 -9.92 -8.52
N ASN A 145 -9.68 -9.08 -7.87
CA ASN A 145 -9.19 -7.83 -7.27
C ASN A 145 -8.42 -8.09 -5.97
N THR A 146 -8.71 -9.18 -5.28
CA THR A 146 -7.94 -9.62 -4.12
C THR A 146 -6.65 -10.28 -4.58
N ILE A 147 -5.51 -9.67 -4.32
CA ILE A 147 -4.19 -10.22 -4.65
C ILE A 147 -3.81 -11.24 -3.59
N LYS A 148 -3.73 -12.52 -3.99
CA LYS A 148 -3.27 -13.61 -3.10
C LYS A 148 -1.76 -13.59 -3.01
N VAL A 149 -1.23 -14.02 -1.87
CA VAL A 149 0.22 -14.11 -1.65
C VAL A 149 0.58 -15.40 -0.94
N VAL A 150 1.67 -16.02 -1.38
CA VAL A 150 2.30 -17.20 -0.77
C VAL A 150 3.74 -16.88 -0.39
N CYS A 151 4.22 -17.53 0.68
CA CYS A 151 5.55 -17.29 1.21
C CYS A 151 6.30 -18.57 1.56
N ASP A 152 7.63 -18.47 1.69
CA ASP A 152 8.49 -19.48 2.23
C ASP A 152 8.42 -19.55 3.78
N LYS A 153 9.11 -20.51 4.38
CA LYS A 153 9.21 -20.66 5.84
C LYS A 153 9.86 -19.45 6.54
N LYS A 154 10.67 -18.68 5.80
CA LYS A 154 11.33 -17.46 6.29
C LYS A 154 10.47 -16.21 6.07
N MET A 155 9.20 -16.37 5.67
CA MET A 155 8.29 -15.26 5.37
C MET A 155 8.77 -14.34 4.25
N ASN A 156 9.50 -14.86 3.26
CA ASN A 156 9.72 -14.14 2.01
C ASN A 156 8.63 -14.55 1.01
N SER A 157 8.11 -13.59 0.27
CA SER A 157 7.11 -13.92 -0.76
C SER A 157 7.72 -14.83 -1.84
N ILE A 158 6.96 -15.85 -2.22
CA ILE A 158 7.26 -16.71 -3.36
C ILE A 158 6.57 -16.11 -4.60
N TYR A 159 5.29 -15.75 -4.46
CA TYR A 159 4.50 -15.19 -5.55
C TYR A 159 3.33 -14.36 -5.04
N PHE A 160 2.91 -13.39 -5.86
CA PHE A 160 1.65 -12.66 -5.73
C PHE A 160 0.81 -12.92 -6.97
N SER A 161 -0.48 -13.22 -6.81
CA SER A 161 -1.35 -13.50 -7.95
C SER A 161 -2.78 -13.01 -7.75
N ARG A 162 -3.39 -12.59 -8.85
CA ARG A 162 -4.84 -12.36 -8.90
C ARG A 162 -5.62 -13.66 -8.99
N SER A 163 -5.02 -14.72 -9.55
CA SER A 163 -5.56 -16.08 -9.51
C SER A 163 -5.50 -16.66 -8.11
N VAL A 164 -6.21 -17.74 -7.89
CA VAL A 164 -6.20 -18.44 -6.61
C VAL A 164 -4.89 -19.21 -6.43
N ILE A 165 -4.12 -18.83 -5.44
CA ILE A 165 -2.91 -19.52 -4.99
C ILE A 165 -2.91 -19.64 -3.46
N PRO A 166 -2.43 -20.79 -2.89
CA PRO A 166 -2.22 -22.06 -3.59
C PRO A 166 -3.54 -22.68 -4.06
N ASN A 167 -3.47 -23.71 -4.91
CA ASN A 167 -4.68 -24.47 -5.29
C ASN A 167 -5.36 -25.06 -4.05
N PHE A 168 -6.69 -25.19 -4.06
CA PHE A 168 -7.44 -25.70 -2.93
C PHE A 168 -8.60 -26.62 -3.36
N LYS A 169 -8.81 -27.69 -2.59
CA LYS A 169 -10.02 -28.55 -2.71
C LYS A 169 -11.15 -28.01 -1.83
N LYS A 170 -10.83 -27.53 -0.62
CA LYS A 170 -11.78 -27.01 0.36
C LYS A 170 -11.24 -25.72 0.98
N PHE A 171 -12.07 -24.68 1.06
CA PHE A 171 -11.71 -23.42 1.72
C PHE A 171 -11.51 -23.67 3.23
N LYS A 172 -10.36 -23.20 3.75
CA LYS A 172 -10.07 -23.18 5.19
C LYS A 172 -9.73 -21.74 5.59
N LYS A 173 -10.44 -21.20 6.57
CA LYS A 173 -10.18 -19.89 7.15
C LYS A 173 -8.73 -19.83 7.67
N ASN A 174 -8.06 -18.68 7.50
CA ASN A 174 -6.66 -18.45 7.91
C ASN A 174 -5.59 -19.29 7.18
N TYR A 175 -5.94 -19.98 6.10
CA TYR A 175 -4.99 -20.68 5.25
C TYR A 175 -4.52 -19.82 4.07
N PHE A 176 -5.38 -18.94 3.59
CA PHE A 176 -5.10 -18.06 2.47
C PHE A 176 -4.86 -16.64 2.96
N PHE A 177 -3.90 -15.97 2.30
CA PHE A 177 -3.52 -14.62 2.63
C PHE A 177 -3.58 -13.74 1.39
N LYS A 178 -3.88 -12.46 1.61
CA LYS A 178 -3.88 -11.42 0.58
C LYS A 178 -2.83 -10.37 0.89
N GLN A 179 -2.37 -9.71 -0.15
CA GLN A 179 -1.61 -8.48 -0.05
C GLN A 179 -2.45 -7.42 0.65
N VAL A 180 -1.84 -6.71 1.58
CA VAL A 180 -2.35 -5.48 2.18
C VAL A 180 -1.37 -4.38 1.83
N CYS A 181 -1.85 -3.29 1.23
CA CYS A 181 -1.01 -2.30 0.59
C CYS A 181 -0.40 -1.29 1.58
N VAL A 182 0.33 -1.83 2.57
CA VAL A 182 1.28 -1.12 3.43
C VAL A 182 2.65 -1.71 3.15
N ILE A 183 3.49 -0.94 2.46
CA ILE A 183 4.74 -1.44 1.89
C ILE A 183 5.91 -0.54 2.31
N PRO A 184 6.59 -0.86 3.43
CA PRO A 184 7.84 -0.23 3.81
C PRO A 184 8.97 -0.59 2.86
N PHE A 185 9.72 0.42 2.41
CA PHE A 185 10.95 0.29 1.65
C PHE A 185 12.09 0.96 2.41
N LYS A 186 13.29 0.39 2.33
CA LYS A 186 14.47 1.23 2.50
C LYS A 186 14.46 2.32 1.43
N ARG A 187 14.77 3.54 1.82
CA ARG A 187 14.76 4.68 0.88
C ARG A 187 15.55 4.40 -0.39
N ASP A 188 16.81 3.95 -0.25
CA ASP A 188 17.68 3.74 -1.41
C ASP A 188 17.21 2.56 -2.28
N PHE A 189 16.62 1.54 -1.66
CA PHE A 189 16.00 0.44 -2.41
C PHE A 189 14.74 0.89 -3.16
N LEU A 190 13.94 1.79 -2.62
CA LEU A 190 12.79 2.37 -3.33
C LEU A 190 13.23 3.08 -4.62
N PHE A 191 14.30 3.87 -4.57
CA PHE A 191 14.84 4.53 -5.77
C PHE A 191 15.44 3.52 -6.76
N LYS A 192 16.17 2.50 -6.27
CA LYS A 192 16.64 1.39 -7.10
C LYS A 192 15.46 0.66 -7.78
N TYR A 193 14.43 0.33 -7.01
CA TYR A 193 13.21 -0.31 -7.53
C TYR A 193 12.54 0.53 -8.63
N SER A 194 12.38 1.83 -8.41
CA SER A 194 11.77 2.75 -9.40
C SER A 194 12.60 2.87 -10.70
N SER A 195 13.91 2.60 -10.67
CA SER A 195 14.75 2.58 -11.86
C SER A 195 14.72 1.26 -12.63
N LEU A 196 14.17 0.19 -12.04
CA LEU A 196 14.04 -1.10 -12.72
C LEU A 196 12.96 -1.04 -13.80
N LYS A 197 13.21 -1.67 -14.93
CA LYS A 197 12.21 -1.84 -16.00
C LYS A 197 11.06 -2.73 -15.52
N GLU A 198 9.86 -2.45 -15.98
CA GLU A 198 8.71 -3.34 -15.75
C GLU A 198 8.97 -4.74 -16.28
N THR A 199 8.63 -5.73 -15.47
CA THR A 199 8.87 -7.15 -15.75
C THR A 199 7.66 -7.84 -16.36
N LYS A 200 7.84 -9.07 -16.87
CA LYS A 200 6.74 -9.81 -17.53
C LYS A 200 5.62 -10.17 -16.57
N LEU A 201 5.94 -10.70 -15.39
CA LEU A 201 4.93 -11.10 -14.40
C LEU A 201 4.24 -9.88 -13.80
N GLU A 202 4.99 -8.80 -13.53
CA GLU A 202 4.39 -7.54 -13.08
C GLU A 202 3.34 -7.04 -14.07
N LYS A 203 3.62 -7.06 -15.38
CA LYS A 203 2.66 -6.64 -16.41
C LYS A 203 1.45 -7.57 -16.47
N ALA A 204 1.67 -8.88 -16.44
CA ALA A 204 0.62 -9.89 -16.54
C ALA A 204 -0.36 -9.81 -15.36
N GLU A 205 0.13 -9.72 -14.14
CA GLU A 205 -0.67 -9.67 -12.92
C GLU A 205 -1.07 -8.22 -12.52
N SER A 206 -0.38 -7.21 -13.07
CA SER A 206 -0.47 -5.81 -12.62
C SER A 206 -0.20 -5.65 -11.12
N ILE A 207 0.91 -6.24 -10.65
CA ILE A 207 1.32 -6.28 -9.25
C ILE A 207 2.78 -5.84 -9.13
N ASP A 208 3.01 -4.66 -8.54
CA ASP A 208 4.32 -4.02 -8.41
C ASP A 208 5.39 -4.89 -7.73
N MET A 209 5.00 -5.71 -6.75
CA MET A 209 5.95 -6.54 -5.99
C MET A 209 6.57 -7.68 -6.81
N LEU A 210 5.97 -8.05 -7.95
CA LEU A 210 6.56 -9.04 -8.84
C LEU A 210 7.83 -8.52 -9.51
N ARG A 211 7.95 -7.21 -9.80
CA ARG A 211 9.20 -6.61 -10.28
C ARG A 211 10.35 -6.85 -9.31
N VAL A 212 10.09 -6.80 -8.00
CA VAL A 212 11.09 -7.07 -6.97
C VAL A 212 11.57 -8.52 -7.07
N ILE A 213 10.62 -9.46 -7.15
CA ILE A 213 10.90 -10.91 -7.18
C ILE A 213 11.64 -11.30 -8.47
N GLU A 214 11.17 -10.84 -9.63
CA GLU A 214 11.79 -11.15 -10.94
C GLU A 214 13.21 -10.57 -11.07
N ASN A 215 13.56 -9.54 -10.29
CA ASN A 215 14.92 -9.01 -10.20
C ASN A 215 15.74 -9.64 -9.05
N ASN A 216 15.35 -10.83 -8.57
CA ASN A 216 16.06 -11.61 -7.54
C ASN A 216 16.17 -10.89 -6.18
N PHE A 217 15.29 -9.93 -5.87
CA PHE A 217 15.18 -9.35 -4.54
C PHE A 217 14.05 -10.03 -3.75
N LYS A 218 14.24 -10.07 -2.43
CA LYS A 218 13.24 -10.65 -1.52
C LYS A 218 12.26 -9.59 -1.06
N VAL A 219 10.97 -9.91 -1.09
CA VAL A 219 9.92 -9.16 -0.41
C VAL A 219 9.61 -9.88 0.89
N LYS A 220 9.96 -9.27 2.01
CA LYS A 220 9.62 -9.81 3.34
C LYS A 220 8.13 -9.62 3.60
N LEU A 221 7.44 -10.66 4.01
CA LEU A 221 6.03 -10.58 4.40
C LEU A 221 5.88 -10.44 5.91
N VAL A 222 4.94 -9.59 6.32
CA VAL A 222 4.55 -9.45 7.72
C VAL A 222 3.06 -9.73 7.82
N LYS A 223 2.72 -10.76 8.61
CA LYS A 223 1.34 -11.19 8.79
C LYS A 223 0.64 -10.33 9.83
N ILE A 224 -0.58 -9.91 9.51
CA ILE A 224 -1.52 -9.32 10.45
C ILE A 224 -2.71 -10.25 10.66
N SER A 225 -3.31 -10.22 11.86
CA SER A 225 -4.52 -10.97 12.20
C SER A 225 -5.80 -10.23 11.85
N ASN A 226 -5.73 -8.89 11.82
CA ASN A 226 -6.88 -8.05 11.53
C ASN A 226 -7.31 -8.19 10.08
N TYR A 227 -8.62 -8.25 9.89
CA TYR A 227 -9.20 -8.18 8.55
C TYR A 227 -9.14 -6.74 8.02
N THR A 228 -8.83 -6.60 6.75
CA THR A 228 -8.87 -5.35 6.00
C THR A 228 -9.62 -5.57 4.69
N HIS A 229 -10.15 -4.51 4.10
CA HIS A 229 -10.78 -4.57 2.79
C HIS A 229 -10.49 -3.28 2.03
N ALA A 230 -9.79 -3.42 0.90
CA ALA A 230 -9.54 -2.30 0.00
C ALA A 230 -10.83 -1.94 -0.76
N VAL A 231 -11.04 -0.66 -1.02
CA VAL A 231 -12.20 -0.17 -1.75
C VAL A 231 -11.84 0.01 -3.23
N ASP A 232 -12.32 -0.89 -4.09
CA ASP A 232 -12.10 -0.83 -5.53
C ASP A 232 -13.32 -0.35 -6.32
N ASN A 233 -14.51 -0.48 -5.74
CA ASN A 233 -15.78 -0.15 -6.36
C ASN A 233 -16.83 0.22 -5.29
N LEU A 234 -18.05 0.58 -5.73
CA LEU A 234 -19.14 0.98 -4.84
C LEU A 234 -19.59 -0.15 -3.89
N LYS A 235 -19.51 -1.42 -4.33
CA LYS A 235 -19.89 -2.56 -3.48
C LYS A 235 -18.91 -2.70 -2.31
N ASP A 236 -17.60 -2.51 -2.58
CA ASP A 236 -16.58 -2.54 -1.55
C ASP A 236 -16.76 -1.38 -0.57
N LEU A 237 -17.08 -0.18 -1.07
CA LEU A 237 -17.35 0.98 -0.22
C LEU A 237 -18.49 0.69 0.76
N LYS A 238 -19.64 0.24 0.26
CA LYS A 238 -20.80 -0.13 1.11
C LYS A 238 -20.48 -1.28 2.08
N PHE A 239 -19.60 -2.19 1.68
CA PHE A 239 -19.16 -3.27 2.56
C PHE A 239 -18.29 -2.75 3.68
N VAL A 240 -17.34 -1.88 3.38
CA VAL A 240 -16.46 -1.25 4.38
C VAL A 240 -17.25 -0.33 5.33
N GLU A 241 -18.25 0.40 4.84
CA GLU A 241 -19.14 1.22 5.70
C GLU A 241 -19.82 0.43 6.84
N LYS A 242 -20.06 -0.86 6.61
CA LYS A 242 -20.66 -1.75 7.62
C LYS A 242 -19.64 -2.30 8.63
N LEU A 243 -18.34 -2.16 8.34
CA LEU A 243 -17.26 -2.73 9.16
C LEU A 243 -16.58 -1.70 10.08
N ILE A 244 -16.79 -0.40 9.80
CA ILE A 244 -16.12 0.71 10.53
C ILE A 244 -17.07 1.79 11.01
#